data_949dabddaa2e00fffcfc99b9c30a688c
#
_entry.id   949dabddaa2e00fffcfc99b9c30a688c
#
_cell.length_a   1.000
_cell.length_b   1.000
_cell.length_c   1.000
_cell.angle_alpha   90.00
_cell.angle_beta   90.00
_cell.angle_gamma   90.00
#
_symmetry.space_group_name_H-M   'P 1'
#
loop_
_entity.id
_entity.type
_entity.pdbx_description
1 polymer ?
#
loop_
_entity_poly.entity_id
_entity_poly.type
_entity_poly.pdbx_seq_one_letter_code
_entity_poly.pdbx_strand_id
1 'polypeptide(L)'
;IATITYDPNNTNVCYVGTGESYVAGDVNGSGVWKSADGGLTWSKVFGGISGATTFQSAASLTINSPAGIAGNYSCYPTTAFGTAVSTPITENVVLVIDDVAPTSDGCENITNAAALNGKIALIRRGTCNFVIKVKSAQDAGAIAVIMMNNIDGTPVAMGGDDTTITIPSIMISKADGDLLEAQLGSGPVSATLNPVVAGAFTGNLVPGQQHINDIKVRNNGGVSEIYVAAGDTFYSAANQATYMGGPAFGLYKSIDGGLNWIEVNLPLTSNGNKHCPNDIEIGSDGKIWLSTTVSQVYGDGGGKIFSSVDGSTFTQSYQITNGRRTQLALSTTNTNKIYVLVEDSTNGEADIYLTNNAFSTAATKL
;
A
#
# COMPACT_ATOMS: atom_id res chain seq x y z
N ILE A 1 8.41 -1.95 14.22
CA ILE A 1 9.84 -2.00 13.86
C ILE A 1 10.05 -3.32 13.13
N ALA A 2 10.58 -3.25 11.91
CA ALA A 2 10.88 -4.42 11.09
C ALA A 2 12.37 -4.81 11.18
N THR A 3 13.25 -3.83 11.28
CA THR A 3 14.71 -4.05 11.27
C THR A 3 15.43 -3.02 12.12
N ILE A 4 16.60 -3.39 12.65
CA ILE A 4 17.52 -2.52 13.36
C ILE A 4 18.96 -2.89 13.00
N THR A 5 19.79 -1.90 12.78
CA THR A 5 21.23 -2.08 12.49
C THR A 5 22.06 -0.95 13.08
N TYR A 6 23.35 -1.20 13.35
CA TYR A 6 24.25 -0.10 13.69
C TYR A 6 25.28 0.16 12.61
N ASP A 7 25.87 1.35 12.71
CA ASP A 7 26.97 1.74 11.86
C ASP A 7 28.26 1.04 12.33
N PRO A 8 28.90 0.21 11.49
CA PRO A 8 30.15 -0.49 11.86
C PRO A 8 31.32 0.47 12.11
N ASN A 9 31.25 1.72 11.62
CA ASN A 9 32.27 2.74 11.86
C ASN A 9 32.05 3.52 13.17
N ASN A 10 30.80 3.50 13.71
CA ASN A 10 30.44 4.15 14.97
C ASN A 10 29.23 3.46 15.61
N THR A 11 29.48 2.59 16.56
CA THR A 11 28.45 1.76 17.21
C THR A 11 27.44 2.55 18.05
N ASN A 12 27.66 3.85 18.32
CA ASN A 12 26.62 4.73 18.88
C ASN A 12 25.59 5.18 17.85
N VAL A 13 25.87 4.99 16.57
CA VAL A 13 24.93 5.30 15.49
C VAL A 13 24.16 4.04 15.14
N CYS A 14 22.84 4.10 15.22
CA CYS A 14 21.96 3.01 14.79
C CYS A 14 20.78 3.52 13.98
N TYR A 15 20.24 2.62 13.18
CA TYR A 15 19.11 2.87 12.28
C TYR A 15 18.01 1.85 12.54
N VAL A 16 16.76 2.32 12.49
CA VAL A 16 15.56 1.49 12.67
C VAL A 16 14.65 1.69 11.48
N GLY A 17 14.25 0.58 10.85
CA GLY A 17 13.22 0.54 9.83
C GLY A 17 11.85 0.21 10.41
N THR A 18 10.84 0.90 9.93
CA THR A 18 9.46 0.75 10.41
C THR A 18 8.54 0.29 9.29
N GLY A 19 7.45 -0.39 9.66
CA GLY A 19 6.51 -0.99 8.71
C GLY A 19 7.07 -2.27 8.09
N GLU A 20 6.23 -2.99 7.40
CA GLU A 20 6.58 -4.21 6.67
C GLU A 20 5.67 -4.33 5.44
N SER A 21 6.17 -4.91 4.35
CA SER A 21 5.45 -4.99 3.09
C SER A 21 4.80 -6.35 2.83
N TYR A 22 5.00 -7.32 3.70
CA TYR A 22 4.61 -8.72 3.46
C TYR A 22 3.46 -9.22 4.35
N VAL A 23 2.96 -8.42 5.26
CA VAL A 23 1.80 -8.73 6.11
C VAL A 23 0.72 -7.68 5.85
N ALA A 24 0.11 -7.76 4.72
CA ALA A 24 -1.09 -7.03 4.30
C ALA A 24 -1.46 -5.76 5.11
N GLY A 25 -0.45 -4.98 5.54
CA GLY A 25 -0.65 -3.61 6.02
C GLY A 25 -1.35 -3.43 7.35
N ASP A 26 -1.15 -4.29 8.33
CA ASP A 26 -1.72 -4.10 9.66
C ASP A 26 -1.13 -2.89 10.39
N VAL A 27 0.11 -2.50 10.08
CA VAL A 27 0.79 -1.37 10.73
C VAL A 27 1.48 -0.48 9.70
N ASN A 28 1.11 0.79 9.70
CA ASN A 28 1.72 1.80 8.86
C ASN A 28 3.19 2.03 9.26
N GLY A 29 4.08 2.00 8.29
CA GLY A 29 5.46 2.39 8.47
C GLY A 29 5.62 3.93 8.51
N SER A 30 6.77 4.38 9.04
CA SER A 30 7.17 5.79 9.06
C SER A 30 8.59 6.00 8.52
N GLY A 31 9.06 5.06 7.69
CA GLY A 31 10.40 5.12 7.11
C GLY A 31 11.51 4.71 8.07
N VAL A 32 12.69 5.31 7.91
CA VAL A 32 13.89 5.03 8.70
C VAL A 32 14.14 6.13 9.72
N TRP A 33 14.46 5.69 10.93
CA TRP A 33 14.86 6.55 12.04
C TRP A 33 16.30 6.27 12.42
N LYS A 34 17.05 7.33 12.75
CA LYS A 34 18.44 7.28 13.16
C LYS A 34 18.60 7.77 14.59
N SER A 35 19.42 7.07 15.37
CA SER A 35 20.00 7.57 16.60
C SER A 35 21.51 7.78 16.39
N ALA A 36 22.07 8.81 17.01
CA ALA A 36 23.51 9.09 17.01
C ALA A 36 24.11 9.02 18.42
N ASP A 37 23.32 8.61 19.41
CA ASP A 37 23.68 8.63 20.84
C ASP A 37 23.36 7.32 21.56
N GLY A 38 23.46 6.20 20.85
CA GLY A 38 23.22 4.87 21.41
C GLY A 38 21.76 4.55 21.68
N GLY A 39 20.83 5.21 20.98
CA GLY A 39 19.40 4.94 21.09
C GLY A 39 18.63 5.86 22.05
N LEU A 40 19.29 6.88 22.61
CA LEU A 40 18.65 7.81 23.55
C LEU A 40 17.71 8.78 22.84
N THR A 41 18.11 9.28 21.67
CA THR A 41 17.26 10.15 20.84
C THR A 41 17.20 9.64 19.41
N TRP A 42 16.09 9.96 18.72
CA TRP A 42 15.82 9.46 17.36
C TRP A 42 15.31 10.58 16.46
N SER A 43 15.82 10.60 15.23
CA SER A 43 15.36 11.50 14.17
C SER A 43 15.06 10.72 12.91
N LYS A 44 14.01 11.11 12.18
CA LYS A 44 13.70 10.50 10.89
C LYS A 44 14.69 10.96 9.84
N VAL A 45 15.28 10.01 9.10
CA VAL A 45 16.28 10.27 8.06
C VAL A 45 15.85 9.80 6.67
N PHE A 46 14.81 8.95 6.57
CA PHE A 46 14.34 8.45 5.27
C PHE A 46 12.86 8.17 5.28
N GLY A 47 12.19 8.46 4.16
CA GLY A 47 10.82 8.06 3.90
C GLY A 47 9.79 8.68 4.83
N GLY A 48 8.70 7.95 5.01
CA GLY A 48 7.52 8.43 5.72
C GLY A 48 6.64 9.31 4.85
N ILE A 49 5.54 9.76 5.41
CA ILE A 49 4.60 10.65 4.72
C ILE A 49 5.19 12.05 4.76
N SER A 50 5.69 12.52 3.62
CA SER A 50 6.00 13.94 3.43
C SER A 50 4.95 14.55 2.52
N GLY A 51 4.17 15.48 3.02
CA GLY A 51 3.10 16.14 2.28
C GLY A 51 1.71 15.61 2.60
N ALA A 52 0.70 16.02 1.83
CA ALA A 52 -0.69 15.71 2.07
C ALA A 52 -0.93 14.19 2.15
N THR A 53 -1.64 13.76 3.17
CA THR A 53 -2.07 12.39 3.44
C THR A 53 -3.20 11.95 2.49
N THR A 54 -3.01 12.06 1.20
CA THR A 54 -3.97 11.56 0.23
C THR A 54 -3.55 10.18 -0.20
N PHE A 55 -4.36 9.20 0.15
CA PHE A 55 -4.20 7.83 -0.32
C PHE A 55 -4.57 7.76 -1.79
N GLN A 56 -3.81 6.97 -2.55
CA GLN A 56 -4.19 6.66 -3.91
C GLN A 56 -5.32 5.64 -3.91
N SER A 57 -6.39 5.96 -4.58
CA SER A 57 -7.50 5.05 -4.81
C SER A 57 -7.58 4.72 -6.30
N ALA A 58 -7.86 3.46 -6.62
CA ALA A 58 -8.13 3.03 -8.00
C ALA A 58 -9.48 3.54 -8.52
N ALA A 59 -10.30 4.13 -7.65
CA ALA A 59 -11.57 4.74 -7.97
C ALA A 59 -11.57 6.21 -7.53
N SER A 60 -12.25 7.06 -8.28
CA SER A 60 -12.42 8.47 -7.94
C SER A 60 -13.87 8.91 -8.03
N LEU A 61 -14.24 9.77 -7.09
CA LEU A 61 -15.45 10.54 -7.10
C LEU A 61 -15.07 11.99 -7.45
N THR A 62 -15.64 12.56 -8.50
CA THR A 62 -15.47 13.97 -8.81
C THR A 62 -16.70 14.74 -8.36
N ILE A 63 -16.53 15.73 -7.50
CA ILE A 63 -17.58 16.71 -7.21
C ILE A 63 -17.46 17.82 -8.24
N ASN A 64 -18.49 17.99 -9.05
CA ASN A 64 -18.52 18.95 -10.16
C ASN A 64 -18.95 20.34 -9.70
N SER A 65 -19.88 20.39 -8.74
CA SER A 65 -20.40 21.65 -8.16
C SER A 65 -20.96 21.42 -6.75
N PRO A 66 -21.01 22.46 -5.91
CA PRO A 66 -20.58 23.84 -6.16
C PRO A 66 -19.05 24.00 -6.10
N ALA A 67 -18.54 25.11 -6.63
CA ALA A 67 -17.11 25.37 -6.74
C ALA A 67 -16.34 25.31 -5.40
N GLY A 68 -17.01 25.61 -4.28
CA GLY A 68 -16.38 25.60 -2.94
C GLY A 68 -15.93 24.21 -2.46
N ILE A 69 -16.50 23.14 -3.02
CA ILE A 69 -16.15 21.75 -2.71
C ILE A 69 -15.82 20.93 -3.96
N ALA A 70 -15.72 21.59 -5.13
CA ALA A 70 -15.42 20.88 -6.38
C ALA A 70 -13.99 20.29 -6.36
N GLY A 71 -13.85 19.07 -6.86
CA GLY A 71 -12.57 18.37 -6.91
C GLY A 71 -12.71 16.86 -6.95
N ASN A 72 -11.58 16.19 -6.92
CA ASN A 72 -11.52 14.72 -6.87
C ASN A 72 -11.39 14.23 -5.43
N TYR A 73 -12.22 13.28 -5.08
CA TYR A 73 -12.30 12.66 -3.76
C TYR A 73 -11.93 11.18 -3.85
N SER A 74 -11.16 10.72 -2.91
CA SER A 74 -10.82 9.30 -2.81
C SER A 74 -12.02 8.48 -2.38
N CYS A 75 -12.26 7.36 -3.06
CA CYS A 75 -13.35 6.46 -2.71
C CYS A 75 -12.94 5.00 -2.85
N TYR A 76 -13.69 4.12 -2.20
CA TYR A 76 -13.55 2.67 -2.33
C TYR A 76 -14.77 2.08 -3.05
N PRO A 77 -14.60 1.48 -4.24
CA PRO A 77 -15.71 0.85 -4.95
C PRO A 77 -16.09 -0.47 -4.29
N THR A 78 -17.37 -0.79 -4.26
CA THR A 78 -17.84 -2.11 -3.83
C THR A 78 -17.57 -3.14 -4.92
N THR A 79 -17.05 -4.29 -4.52
CA THR A 79 -16.80 -5.44 -5.40
C THR A 79 -17.56 -6.69 -4.95
N ALA A 80 -18.11 -6.69 -3.74
CA ALA A 80 -18.81 -7.83 -3.15
C ALA A 80 -20.27 -7.97 -3.64
N PHE A 81 -20.91 -6.86 -4.03
CA PHE A 81 -22.29 -6.81 -4.51
C PHE A 81 -22.48 -5.61 -5.45
N GLY A 82 -23.58 -5.58 -6.20
CA GLY A 82 -23.84 -4.55 -7.19
C GLY A 82 -22.97 -4.66 -8.43
N THR A 83 -22.97 -3.63 -9.26
CA THR A 83 -22.17 -3.56 -10.48
C THR A 83 -20.98 -2.61 -10.32
N ALA A 84 -19.90 -2.87 -11.06
CA ALA A 84 -18.80 -1.91 -11.15
C ALA A 84 -19.24 -0.67 -11.97
N VAL A 85 -18.66 0.49 -11.64
CA VAL A 85 -18.79 1.68 -12.49
C VAL A 85 -17.98 1.42 -13.77
N SER A 86 -18.65 1.12 -14.88
CA SER A 86 -18.03 0.85 -16.19
C SER A 86 -17.96 2.08 -17.10
N THR A 87 -18.83 3.05 -16.87
CA THR A 87 -18.85 4.35 -17.54
C THR A 87 -19.10 5.44 -16.50
N PRO A 88 -18.65 6.69 -16.71
CA PRO A 88 -18.92 7.77 -15.77
C PRO A 88 -20.42 7.95 -15.51
N ILE A 89 -20.81 8.01 -14.24
CA ILE A 89 -22.18 8.29 -13.81
C ILE A 89 -22.19 9.69 -13.21
N THR A 90 -22.79 10.64 -13.93
CA THR A 90 -22.88 12.04 -13.50
C THR A 90 -24.32 12.39 -13.18
N GLU A 91 -24.58 12.80 -11.94
CA GLU A 91 -25.92 13.23 -11.51
C GLU A 91 -25.84 14.05 -10.20
N ASN A 92 -26.96 14.63 -9.80
CA ASN A 92 -27.09 15.27 -8.50
C ASN A 92 -27.07 14.24 -7.38
N VAL A 93 -26.44 14.63 -6.28
CA VAL A 93 -26.39 13.84 -5.04
C VAL A 93 -27.58 14.20 -4.17
N VAL A 94 -28.24 13.20 -3.61
CA VAL A 94 -29.37 13.37 -2.69
C VAL A 94 -29.13 12.56 -1.42
N LEU A 95 -29.20 13.21 -0.28
CA LEU A 95 -29.14 12.54 1.01
C LEU A 95 -30.37 11.66 1.20
N VAL A 96 -30.16 10.40 1.57
CA VAL A 96 -31.27 9.51 1.97
C VAL A 96 -31.90 10.04 3.25
N ILE A 97 -33.25 9.99 3.32
CA ILE A 97 -33.99 10.27 4.53
C ILE A 97 -34.96 9.10 4.76
N ASP A 98 -34.78 8.42 5.89
CA ASP A 98 -35.68 7.38 6.37
C ASP A 98 -36.50 7.82 7.59
N ASP A 99 -37.38 6.98 8.10
CA ASP A 99 -38.37 7.32 9.12
C ASP A 99 -37.93 7.05 10.57
N VAL A 100 -36.70 6.52 10.77
CA VAL A 100 -36.15 6.23 12.09
C VAL A 100 -34.77 6.88 12.28
N ALA A 101 -34.52 7.46 13.42
CA ALA A 101 -33.20 8.05 13.70
C ALA A 101 -32.12 6.96 13.94
N PRO A 102 -30.93 7.12 13.33
CA PRO A 102 -30.43 8.23 12.52
C PRO A 102 -31.00 8.22 11.08
N THR A 103 -31.70 9.24 10.68
CA THR A 103 -32.57 9.31 9.50
C THR A 103 -31.83 9.34 8.14
N SER A 104 -30.52 9.20 8.12
CA SER A 104 -29.70 9.23 6.88
C SER A 104 -28.93 7.95 6.63
N ASP A 105 -29.27 6.88 7.34
CA ASP A 105 -28.53 5.62 7.25
C ASP A 105 -29.16 4.57 6.32
N GLY A 106 -30.42 4.79 5.88
CA GLY A 106 -31.11 3.96 4.89
C GLY A 106 -31.40 2.54 5.34
N CYS A 107 -31.54 2.33 6.66
CA CYS A 107 -31.85 1.03 7.24
C CYS A 107 -33.33 0.72 7.26
N GLU A 108 -34.16 1.72 7.33
CA GLU A 108 -35.60 1.65 7.42
C GLU A 108 -36.28 2.19 6.17
N ASN A 109 -37.55 2.52 6.26
CA ASN A 109 -38.35 2.98 5.11
C ASN A 109 -37.88 4.37 4.64
N ILE A 110 -37.40 4.46 3.41
CA ILE A 110 -36.99 5.74 2.79
C ILE A 110 -38.19 6.62 2.51
N THR A 111 -38.23 7.78 3.11
CA THR A 111 -39.34 8.72 3.03
C THR A 111 -39.22 9.72 1.85
N ASN A 112 -38.02 9.91 1.32
CA ASN A 112 -37.74 10.82 0.20
C ASN A 112 -37.46 10.11 -1.14
N ALA A 113 -38.03 8.92 -1.37
CA ALA A 113 -37.79 8.10 -2.57
C ALA A 113 -38.00 8.89 -3.88
N ALA A 114 -38.99 9.75 -3.95
CA ALA A 114 -39.24 10.57 -5.15
C ALA A 114 -38.05 11.50 -5.50
N ALA A 115 -37.32 11.98 -4.51
CA ALA A 115 -36.14 12.81 -4.73
C ALA A 115 -34.92 11.98 -5.16
N LEU A 116 -34.85 10.69 -4.77
CA LEU A 116 -33.76 9.78 -5.11
C LEU A 116 -33.88 9.21 -6.51
N ASN A 117 -35.05 9.25 -7.12
CA ASN A 117 -35.29 8.64 -8.43
C ASN A 117 -34.38 9.24 -9.52
N GLY A 118 -33.54 8.41 -10.12
CA GLY A 118 -32.55 8.81 -11.12
C GLY A 118 -31.35 9.60 -10.57
N LYS A 119 -31.14 9.62 -9.26
CA LYS A 119 -30.07 10.39 -8.59
C LYS A 119 -29.02 9.48 -7.94
N ILE A 120 -27.92 10.08 -7.50
CA ILE A 120 -26.92 9.43 -6.69
C ILE A 120 -27.33 9.57 -5.21
N ALA A 121 -27.56 8.45 -4.53
CA ALA A 121 -27.90 8.47 -3.12
C ALA A 121 -26.66 8.65 -2.24
N LEU A 122 -26.71 9.54 -1.26
CA LEU A 122 -25.73 9.70 -0.21
C LEU A 122 -26.29 9.06 1.07
N ILE A 123 -25.55 8.09 1.66
CA ILE A 123 -26.03 7.28 2.80
C ILE A 123 -24.96 7.22 3.86
N ARG A 124 -25.31 7.38 5.13
CA ARG A 124 -24.40 7.22 6.25
C ARG A 124 -24.21 5.74 6.63
N ARG A 125 -22.98 5.31 6.82
CA ARG A 125 -22.65 4.00 7.39
C ARG A 125 -23.12 3.90 8.85
N GLY A 126 -23.57 2.72 9.27
CA GLY A 126 -23.96 2.40 10.66
C GLY A 126 -25.26 1.61 10.71
N THR A 127 -25.61 1.11 11.90
CA THR A 127 -26.88 0.45 12.25
C THR A 127 -27.13 -0.88 11.54
N CYS A 128 -27.25 -0.95 10.22
CA CYS A 128 -27.51 -2.17 9.45
C CYS A 128 -26.42 -2.45 8.38
N ASN A 129 -26.55 -3.60 7.72
CA ASN A 129 -25.60 -4.06 6.70
C ASN A 129 -25.63 -3.19 5.45
N PHE A 130 -24.48 -3.07 4.76
CA PHE A 130 -24.35 -2.28 3.53
C PHE A 130 -25.33 -2.70 2.43
N VAL A 131 -25.54 -4.00 2.24
CA VAL A 131 -26.49 -4.51 1.24
C VAL A 131 -27.92 -4.01 1.48
N ILE A 132 -28.37 -3.89 2.73
CA ILE A 132 -29.69 -3.35 3.07
C ILE A 132 -29.80 -1.89 2.62
N LYS A 133 -28.81 -1.07 2.96
CA LYS A 133 -28.77 0.36 2.61
C LYS A 133 -28.77 0.60 1.11
N VAL A 134 -27.90 -0.13 0.38
CA VAL A 134 -27.79 0.02 -1.08
C VAL A 134 -29.03 -0.51 -1.78
N LYS A 135 -29.61 -1.63 -1.28
CA LYS A 135 -30.87 -2.17 -1.81
C LYS A 135 -32.02 -1.20 -1.60
N SER A 136 -32.15 -0.63 -0.40
CA SER A 136 -33.21 0.37 -0.10
C SER A 136 -33.10 1.60 -1.02
N ALA A 137 -31.89 2.10 -1.25
CA ALA A 137 -31.67 3.21 -2.19
C ALA A 137 -32.00 2.83 -3.63
N GLN A 138 -31.62 1.63 -4.08
CA GLN A 138 -31.98 1.11 -5.40
C GLN A 138 -33.50 1.01 -5.56
N ASP A 139 -34.18 0.48 -4.56
CA ASP A 139 -35.65 0.33 -4.59
C ASP A 139 -36.38 1.69 -4.57
N ALA A 140 -35.73 2.72 -4.01
CA ALA A 140 -36.17 4.12 -4.08
C ALA A 140 -35.80 4.78 -5.42
N GLY A 141 -35.21 4.07 -6.38
CA GLY A 141 -34.87 4.55 -7.71
C GLY A 141 -33.53 5.23 -7.88
N ALA A 142 -32.62 5.16 -6.89
CA ALA A 142 -31.26 5.66 -7.05
C ALA A 142 -30.51 4.86 -8.13
N ILE A 143 -29.62 5.54 -8.86
CA ILE A 143 -28.80 4.93 -9.92
C ILE A 143 -27.36 4.57 -9.45
N ALA A 144 -26.95 5.11 -8.32
CA ALA A 144 -25.67 4.80 -7.66
C ALA A 144 -25.74 5.22 -6.19
N VAL A 145 -24.82 4.70 -5.37
CA VAL A 145 -24.73 5.05 -3.95
C VAL A 145 -23.34 5.54 -3.60
N ILE A 146 -23.27 6.66 -2.88
CA ILE A 146 -22.11 7.12 -2.14
C ILE A 146 -22.35 6.82 -0.64
N MET A 147 -21.56 5.93 -0.07
CA MET A 147 -21.60 5.60 1.34
C MET A 147 -20.63 6.50 2.11
N MET A 148 -21.10 7.24 3.08
CA MET A 148 -20.25 8.02 4.00
C MET A 148 -19.75 7.10 5.12
N ASN A 149 -18.43 7.01 5.32
CA ASN A 149 -17.90 6.31 6.47
C ASN A 149 -18.33 6.99 7.78
N ASN A 150 -18.47 6.23 8.85
CA ASN A 150 -18.81 6.76 10.19
C ASN A 150 -17.60 6.75 11.15
N ILE A 151 -16.45 6.27 10.67
CA ILE A 151 -15.19 6.18 11.42
C ILE A 151 -14.17 7.08 10.70
N ASP A 152 -13.39 7.82 11.48
CA ASP A 152 -12.30 8.62 10.92
C ASP A 152 -11.26 7.72 10.22
N GLY A 153 -10.67 8.26 9.16
CA GLY A 153 -9.69 7.56 8.35
C GLY A 153 -10.17 7.30 6.91
N THR A 154 -9.53 6.33 6.28
CA THR A 154 -9.78 6.01 4.86
C THR A 154 -11.09 5.25 4.66
N PRO A 155 -11.69 5.33 3.46
CA PRO A 155 -12.80 4.46 3.08
C PRO A 155 -12.43 2.98 3.20
N VAL A 156 -13.40 2.14 3.49
CA VAL A 156 -13.21 0.69 3.64
C VAL A 156 -14.03 -0.09 2.62
N ALA A 157 -13.65 -1.35 2.39
CA ALA A 157 -14.45 -2.27 1.57
C ALA A 157 -15.84 -2.48 2.19
N MET A 158 -16.87 -2.39 1.37
CA MET A 158 -18.22 -2.76 1.77
C MET A 158 -18.46 -4.23 1.47
N GLY A 159 -18.62 -5.04 2.51
CA GLY A 159 -18.93 -6.48 2.39
C GLY A 159 -20.43 -6.74 2.34
N GLY A 160 -20.78 -7.93 1.92
CA GLY A 160 -22.15 -8.43 1.83
C GLY A 160 -22.36 -9.27 0.57
N ASP A 161 -23.50 -9.92 0.49
CA ASP A 161 -23.91 -10.71 -0.67
C ASP A 161 -25.42 -10.45 -0.93
N ASP A 162 -25.72 -9.83 -2.06
CA ASP A 162 -27.08 -9.65 -2.56
C ASP A 162 -27.03 -9.47 -4.09
N THR A 163 -27.39 -10.53 -4.80
CA THR A 163 -27.40 -10.57 -6.27
C THR A 163 -28.50 -9.73 -6.91
N THR A 164 -29.42 -9.19 -6.13
CA THR A 164 -30.52 -8.31 -6.62
C THR A 164 -30.11 -6.84 -6.69
N ILE A 165 -28.94 -6.49 -6.12
CA ILE A 165 -28.36 -5.16 -6.26
C ILE A 165 -27.67 -5.05 -7.62
N THR A 166 -28.13 -4.11 -8.44
CA THR A 166 -27.65 -3.89 -9.80
C THR A 166 -27.01 -2.52 -10.00
N ILE A 167 -27.06 -1.64 -9.00
CA ILE A 167 -26.44 -0.32 -9.06
C ILE A 167 -25.05 -0.35 -8.43
N PRO A 168 -24.11 0.50 -8.90
CA PRO A 168 -22.79 0.63 -8.28
C PRO A 168 -22.87 1.40 -6.97
N SER A 169 -21.94 1.07 -6.08
CA SER A 169 -21.75 1.79 -4.82
C SER A 169 -20.28 2.00 -4.50
N ILE A 170 -19.97 3.13 -3.89
CA ILE A 170 -18.64 3.53 -3.44
C ILE A 170 -18.71 3.99 -1.99
N MET A 171 -17.60 3.87 -1.25
CA MET A 171 -17.46 4.48 0.07
C MET A 171 -16.47 5.63 -0.01
N ILE A 172 -16.77 6.75 0.67
CA ILE A 172 -15.89 7.89 0.90
C ILE A 172 -15.50 8.01 2.37
N SER A 173 -14.50 8.82 2.69
CA SER A 173 -14.12 9.07 4.07
C SER A 173 -15.25 9.73 4.87
N LYS A 174 -15.18 9.66 6.20
CA LYS A 174 -16.10 10.38 7.07
C LYS A 174 -16.05 11.88 6.83
N ALA A 175 -14.84 12.43 6.75
CA ALA A 175 -14.62 13.87 6.55
C ALA A 175 -15.24 14.37 5.22
N ASP A 176 -15.05 13.62 4.13
CA ASP A 176 -15.64 13.95 2.84
C ASP A 176 -17.17 13.81 2.86
N GLY A 177 -17.66 12.79 3.55
CA GLY A 177 -19.09 12.57 3.74
C GLY A 177 -19.77 13.70 4.50
N ASP A 178 -19.19 14.09 5.63
CA ASP A 178 -19.67 15.21 6.45
C ASP A 178 -19.66 16.54 5.65
N LEU A 179 -18.64 16.75 4.80
CA LEU A 179 -18.56 17.91 3.91
C LEU A 179 -19.70 17.92 2.88
N LEU A 180 -19.97 16.78 2.24
CA LEU A 180 -21.04 16.65 1.25
C LEU A 180 -22.42 16.81 1.90
N GLU A 181 -22.66 16.22 3.05
CA GLU A 181 -23.91 16.34 3.79
C GLU A 181 -24.18 17.79 4.21
N ALA A 182 -23.16 18.48 4.75
CA ALA A 182 -23.26 19.89 5.11
C ALA A 182 -23.58 20.79 3.88
N GLN A 183 -22.95 20.48 2.73
CA GLN A 183 -23.21 21.21 1.49
C GLN A 183 -24.62 20.97 0.97
N LEU A 184 -25.15 19.74 1.06
CA LEU A 184 -26.53 19.44 0.66
C LEU A 184 -27.57 20.19 1.49
N GLY A 185 -27.24 20.52 2.77
CA GLY A 185 -28.05 21.40 3.60
C GLY A 185 -28.06 22.86 3.14
N SER A 186 -27.08 23.28 2.31
CA SER A 186 -26.93 24.64 1.80
C SER A 186 -27.30 24.77 0.33
N GLY A 187 -27.29 23.70 -0.44
CA GLY A 187 -27.62 23.72 -1.86
C GLY A 187 -27.26 22.41 -2.58
N PRO A 188 -27.57 22.31 -3.87
CA PRO A 188 -27.36 21.08 -4.62
C PRO A 188 -25.86 20.76 -4.83
N VAL A 189 -25.57 19.46 -4.87
CA VAL A 189 -24.26 18.91 -5.21
C VAL A 189 -24.38 18.06 -6.45
N SER A 190 -23.54 18.31 -7.47
CA SER A 190 -23.40 17.43 -8.64
C SER A 190 -22.11 16.65 -8.53
N ALA A 191 -22.17 15.34 -8.78
CA ALA A 191 -21.04 14.45 -8.68
C ALA A 191 -20.94 13.50 -9.89
N THR A 192 -19.72 13.01 -10.13
CA THR A 192 -19.43 11.96 -11.12
C THR A 192 -18.72 10.82 -10.44
N LEU A 193 -19.32 9.62 -10.45
CA LEU A 193 -18.63 8.38 -10.15
C LEU A 193 -17.84 7.97 -11.39
N ASN A 194 -16.52 7.90 -11.27
CA ASN A 194 -15.66 7.54 -12.39
C ASN A 194 -15.40 6.03 -12.43
N PRO A 195 -15.24 5.44 -13.62
CA PRO A 195 -14.85 4.05 -13.75
C PRO A 195 -13.53 3.75 -13.07
N VAL A 196 -13.42 2.56 -12.51
CA VAL A 196 -12.13 2.02 -12.11
C VAL A 196 -11.41 1.56 -13.36
N VAL A 197 -10.28 2.21 -13.68
CA VAL A 197 -9.42 1.78 -14.78
C VAL A 197 -8.39 0.82 -14.21
N ALA A 198 -8.38 -0.43 -14.69
CA ALA A 198 -7.41 -1.43 -14.27
C ALA A 198 -5.98 -0.90 -14.50
N GLY A 199 -5.16 -0.88 -13.44
CA GLY A 199 -3.79 -0.38 -13.48
C GLY A 199 -3.64 1.15 -13.46
N ALA A 200 -4.72 1.92 -13.46
CA ALA A 200 -4.68 3.36 -13.27
C ALA A 200 -4.98 3.73 -11.82
N PHE A 201 -4.05 4.46 -11.22
CA PHE A 201 -4.24 5.05 -9.90
C PHE A 201 -4.52 6.54 -10.08
N THR A 202 -5.64 7.02 -9.54
CA THR A 202 -5.94 8.44 -9.48
C THR A 202 -5.76 8.93 -8.06
N GLY A 203 -4.96 9.97 -7.86
CA GLY A 203 -4.69 10.54 -6.53
C GLY A 203 -3.21 10.84 -6.31
N ASN A 204 -2.89 11.48 -5.20
CA ASN A 204 -1.50 11.72 -4.83
C ASN A 204 -0.90 10.43 -4.29
N LEU A 205 0.20 9.99 -4.87
CA LEU A 205 1.00 8.88 -4.37
C LEU A 205 1.49 9.20 -2.96
N VAL A 206 1.09 8.37 -2.01
CA VAL A 206 1.83 8.33 -0.75
C VAL A 206 3.20 7.75 -1.08
N PRO A 207 4.30 8.44 -0.75
CA PRO A 207 5.63 7.93 -1.07
C PRO A 207 5.84 6.54 -0.48
N GLY A 208 6.23 5.60 -1.31
CA GLY A 208 6.42 4.20 -0.97
C GLY A 208 7.58 3.86 -0.06
N GLN A 209 8.16 4.87 0.52
CA GLN A 209 9.28 4.74 1.44
C GLN A 209 8.85 4.61 2.91
N GLN A 210 7.60 4.17 3.13
CA GLN A 210 7.08 4.02 4.49
C GLN A 210 7.36 2.66 5.10
N HIS A 211 7.42 1.62 4.26
CA HIS A 211 7.60 0.24 4.69
C HIS A 211 9.03 -0.18 4.42
N ILE A 212 9.78 -0.37 5.49
CA ILE A 212 11.20 -0.71 5.43
C ILE A 212 11.35 -2.19 5.76
N ASN A 213 11.67 -2.99 4.75
CA ASN A 213 11.87 -4.41 4.92
C ASN A 213 13.20 -4.72 5.59
N ASP A 214 14.27 -4.04 5.19
CA ASP A 214 15.57 -4.19 5.83
C ASP A 214 16.47 -2.96 5.67
N ILE A 215 17.47 -2.85 6.57
CA ILE A 215 18.51 -1.83 6.55
C ILE A 215 19.83 -2.50 6.89
N LYS A 216 20.87 -2.21 6.12
CA LYS A 216 22.26 -2.58 6.46
C LYS A 216 23.20 -1.41 6.23
N VAL A 217 24.26 -1.38 7.02
CA VAL A 217 25.34 -0.40 6.87
C VAL A 217 26.63 -1.13 6.51
N ARG A 218 27.20 -0.81 5.35
CA ARG A 218 28.50 -1.32 4.90
C ARG A 218 29.60 -0.33 5.27
N ASN A 219 30.68 -0.84 5.84
CA ASN A 219 31.92 -0.08 5.92
C ASN A 219 32.66 -0.21 4.57
N ASN A 220 32.77 0.88 3.85
CA ASN A 220 33.52 0.94 2.59
C ASN A 220 34.70 1.89 2.76
N GLY A 221 35.84 1.35 3.25
CA GLY A 221 37.04 2.15 3.45
C GLY A 221 36.91 3.28 4.47
N GLY A 222 36.10 3.10 5.51
CA GLY A 222 35.78 4.11 6.52
C GLY A 222 34.55 4.96 6.22
N VAL A 223 33.96 4.83 5.04
CA VAL A 223 32.69 5.46 4.70
C VAL A 223 31.55 4.51 5.05
N SER A 224 30.58 5.01 5.81
CA SER A 224 29.35 4.28 6.13
C SER A 224 28.36 4.41 4.97
N GLU A 225 28.20 3.34 4.22
CA GLU A 225 27.19 3.24 3.17
C GLU A 225 25.93 2.57 3.74
N ILE A 226 24.84 3.31 3.80
CA ILE A 226 23.56 2.84 4.34
C ILE A 226 22.68 2.38 3.18
N TYR A 227 22.20 1.14 3.25
CA TYR A 227 21.27 0.56 2.27
C TYR A 227 19.93 0.32 2.91
N VAL A 228 18.87 0.68 2.22
CA VAL A 228 17.48 0.53 2.67
C VAL A 228 16.69 -0.23 1.62
N ALA A 229 16.14 -1.36 1.99
CA ALA A 229 15.14 -2.10 1.22
C ALA A 229 13.75 -1.53 1.55
N ALA A 230 13.30 -0.58 0.74
CA ALA A 230 11.96 -0.04 0.84
C ALA A 230 10.97 -0.93 0.08
N GLY A 231 10.02 -1.51 0.79
CA GLY A 231 9.02 -2.40 0.23
C GLY A 231 7.77 -1.67 -0.24
N ASP A 232 7.02 -2.34 -1.10
CA ASP A 232 5.67 -1.93 -1.47
C ASP A 232 4.65 -2.69 -0.63
N THR A 233 3.53 -2.06 -0.34
CA THR A 233 2.41 -2.71 0.33
C THR A 233 1.12 -1.93 0.14
N PHE A 234 0.02 -2.55 0.54
CA PHE A 234 -1.27 -1.90 0.65
C PHE A 234 -1.91 -2.23 2.01
N TYR A 235 -2.74 -1.33 2.49
CA TYR A 235 -3.53 -1.57 3.70
C TYR A 235 -4.72 -2.47 3.40
N SER A 236 -4.65 -3.74 3.82
CA SER A 236 -5.75 -4.68 3.60
C SER A 236 -6.88 -4.51 4.62
N ALA A 237 -6.53 -4.30 5.87
CA ALA A 237 -7.53 -4.18 6.95
C ALA A 237 -8.29 -2.85 6.91
N ALA A 238 -7.63 -1.77 6.52
CA ALA A 238 -8.21 -0.44 6.44
C ALA A 238 -8.71 -0.10 5.03
N ASN A 239 -8.04 -0.60 3.98
CA ASN A 239 -8.34 -0.17 2.63
C ASN A 239 -7.55 -0.97 1.56
N GLN A 240 -8.14 -2.01 1.03
CA GLN A 240 -7.52 -2.85 -0.01
C GLN A 240 -7.28 -2.13 -1.35
N ALA A 241 -7.92 -0.99 -1.60
CA ALA A 241 -7.69 -0.21 -2.81
C ALA A 241 -6.63 0.88 -2.63
N THR A 242 -6.04 0.99 -1.45
CA THR A 242 -5.04 2.02 -1.18
C THR A 242 -3.66 1.40 -1.14
N TYR A 243 -2.87 1.70 -2.15
CA TYR A 243 -1.47 1.31 -2.18
C TYR A 243 -0.65 2.36 -1.45
N MET A 244 0.02 1.90 -0.40
CA MET A 244 1.06 2.69 0.25
C MET A 244 2.38 2.16 -0.29
N GLY A 245 3.06 2.99 -1.02
CA GLY A 245 4.31 2.55 -1.56
C GLY A 245 4.50 2.73 -3.04
N GLY A 246 3.48 2.74 -3.82
CA GLY A 246 3.49 3.04 -5.24
C GLY A 246 4.85 2.82 -5.94
N PRO A 247 5.20 3.59 -6.95
CA PRO A 247 6.45 3.39 -7.68
C PRO A 247 7.73 3.80 -6.92
N ALA A 248 7.61 4.29 -5.68
CA ALA A 248 8.78 4.74 -4.89
C ALA A 248 9.40 3.64 -4.01
N PHE A 249 8.90 2.40 -4.03
CA PHE A 249 9.62 1.29 -3.42
C PHE A 249 10.89 0.95 -4.23
N GLY A 250 11.88 0.39 -3.57
CA GLY A 250 13.15 0.06 -4.21
C GLY A 250 14.31 -0.01 -3.22
N LEU A 251 15.51 -0.20 -3.74
CA LEU A 251 16.74 -0.14 -2.99
C LEU A 251 17.27 1.30 -2.96
N TYR A 252 17.54 1.81 -1.77
CA TYR A 252 18.09 3.15 -1.58
C TYR A 252 19.44 3.11 -0.88
N LYS A 253 20.29 4.08 -1.20
CA LYS A 253 21.63 4.23 -0.63
C LYS A 253 21.86 5.66 -0.14
N SER A 254 22.49 5.79 1.03
CA SER A 254 23.07 7.04 1.53
C SER A 254 24.53 6.83 1.91
N ILE A 255 25.36 7.86 1.72
CA ILE A 255 26.79 7.87 2.11
C ILE A 255 27.12 9.02 3.06
N ASP A 256 26.13 9.77 3.51
CA ASP A 256 26.26 10.96 4.33
C ASP A 256 25.43 10.88 5.63
N GLY A 257 25.23 9.66 6.13
CA GLY A 257 24.52 9.43 7.37
C GLY A 257 23.00 9.61 7.27
N GLY A 258 22.43 9.52 6.07
CA GLY A 258 20.99 9.63 5.83
C GLY A 258 20.51 11.05 5.52
N LEU A 259 21.42 12.00 5.22
CA LEU A 259 21.06 13.36 4.81
C LEU A 259 20.53 13.39 3.37
N ASN A 260 21.17 12.62 2.48
CA ASN A 260 20.74 12.47 1.10
C ASN A 260 20.64 11.00 0.71
N TRP A 261 19.69 10.68 -0.15
CA TRP A 261 19.40 9.33 -0.60
C TRP A 261 19.32 9.26 -2.11
N ILE A 262 19.88 8.20 -2.68
CA ILE A 262 19.75 7.87 -4.10
C ILE A 262 19.09 6.51 -4.25
N GLU A 263 18.25 6.34 -5.25
CA GLU A 263 17.72 5.03 -5.62
C GLU A 263 18.81 4.25 -6.37
N VAL A 264 19.04 3.00 -5.97
CA VAL A 264 19.93 2.07 -6.64
C VAL A 264 19.09 1.19 -7.54
N ASN A 265 19.26 1.34 -8.86
CA ASN A 265 18.47 0.60 -9.82
C ASN A 265 18.85 -0.88 -9.82
N LEU A 266 17.89 -1.75 -9.58
CA LEU A 266 17.99 -3.19 -9.85
C LEU A 266 17.58 -3.48 -11.30
N PRO A 267 18.07 -4.56 -11.92
CA PRO A 267 17.48 -5.06 -13.16
C PRO A 267 15.98 -5.21 -13.04
N LEU A 268 15.23 -4.96 -14.08
CA LEU A 268 13.78 -5.12 -14.06
C LEU A 268 13.38 -6.61 -14.13
N THR A 269 12.14 -6.91 -13.74
CA THR A 269 11.53 -8.23 -13.95
C THR A 269 11.34 -8.51 -15.44
N SER A 270 11.02 -9.74 -15.82
CA SER A 270 10.68 -10.09 -17.21
C SER A 270 9.45 -9.31 -17.75
N ASN A 271 8.62 -8.78 -16.86
CA ASN A 271 7.46 -7.96 -17.23
C ASN A 271 7.78 -6.46 -17.30
N GLY A 272 9.04 -6.07 -17.08
CA GLY A 272 9.47 -4.68 -17.07
C GLY A 272 9.18 -3.93 -15.77
N ASN A 273 8.82 -4.62 -14.68
CA ASN A 273 8.50 -4.04 -13.39
C ASN A 273 9.74 -3.91 -12.49
N LYS A 274 9.68 -3.04 -11.49
CA LYS A 274 10.68 -2.99 -10.42
C LYS A 274 10.57 -4.22 -9.53
N HIS A 275 11.71 -4.71 -9.04
CA HIS A 275 11.74 -5.68 -7.95
C HIS A 275 11.48 -5.02 -6.60
N CYS A 276 10.71 -5.69 -5.74
CA CYS A 276 10.52 -5.30 -4.34
C CYS A 276 11.66 -5.92 -3.49
N PRO A 277 12.63 -5.12 -3.02
CA PRO A 277 13.72 -5.62 -2.19
C PRO A 277 13.19 -6.05 -0.82
N ASN A 278 13.74 -7.15 -0.28
CA ASN A 278 13.28 -7.71 0.99
C ASN A 278 14.35 -7.74 2.06
N ASP A 279 15.50 -8.35 1.79
CA ASP A 279 16.52 -8.58 2.79
C ASP A 279 17.90 -8.27 2.19
N ILE A 280 18.73 -7.62 2.96
CA ILE A 280 20.08 -7.18 2.57
C ILE A 280 21.09 -7.85 3.50
N GLU A 281 22.12 -8.45 2.95
CA GLU A 281 23.23 -8.98 3.76
C GLU A 281 24.57 -8.53 3.22
N ILE A 282 25.52 -8.29 4.11
CA ILE A 282 26.86 -7.84 3.76
C ILE A 282 27.86 -8.90 4.18
N GLY A 283 28.54 -9.47 3.19
CA GLY A 283 29.59 -10.47 3.42
C GLY A 283 30.81 -9.87 4.14
N SER A 284 31.60 -10.74 4.77
CA SER A 284 32.85 -10.33 5.39
C SER A 284 33.91 -9.81 4.40
N ASP A 285 33.67 -10.04 3.10
CA ASP A 285 34.45 -9.48 1.97
C ASP A 285 33.88 -8.12 1.48
N GLY A 286 32.85 -7.61 2.14
CA GLY A 286 32.17 -6.37 1.76
C GLY A 286 31.20 -6.50 0.57
N LYS A 287 31.02 -7.70 0.01
CA LYS A 287 30.04 -7.93 -1.04
C LYS A 287 28.63 -7.82 -0.46
N ILE A 288 27.75 -7.12 -1.16
CA ILE A 288 26.35 -6.95 -0.78
C ILE A 288 25.52 -8.02 -1.48
N TRP A 289 24.65 -8.65 -0.73
CA TRP A 289 23.65 -9.57 -1.20
C TRP A 289 22.27 -8.98 -0.91
N LEU A 290 21.36 -9.13 -1.86
CA LEU A 290 20.01 -8.62 -1.77
C LEU A 290 19.03 -9.69 -2.24
N SER A 291 18.01 -9.97 -1.46
CA SER A 291 16.90 -10.80 -1.88
C SER A 291 15.63 -9.97 -2.12
N THR A 292 14.66 -10.59 -2.79
CA THR A 292 13.40 -9.92 -3.14
C THR A 292 12.19 -10.66 -2.56
N THR A 293 11.09 -9.92 -2.46
CA THR A 293 9.74 -10.48 -2.28
C THR A 293 8.89 -10.20 -3.50
N VAL A 294 7.75 -10.87 -3.60
CA VAL A 294 6.75 -10.52 -4.63
C VAL A 294 6.24 -9.11 -4.38
N SER A 295 6.27 -8.28 -5.40
CA SER A 295 5.65 -6.95 -5.36
C SER A 295 4.14 -7.09 -5.16
N GLN A 296 3.59 -6.41 -4.17
CA GLN A 296 2.14 -6.36 -3.95
C GLN A 296 1.43 -5.56 -5.04
N VAL A 297 2.15 -4.60 -5.65
CA VAL A 297 1.63 -3.76 -6.74
C VAL A 297 1.58 -4.53 -8.06
N TYR A 298 2.66 -5.28 -8.39
CA TYR A 298 2.81 -5.91 -9.71
C TYR A 298 2.57 -7.41 -9.71
N GLY A 299 2.60 -8.06 -8.54
CA GLY A 299 2.39 -9.50 -8.42
C GLY A 299 3.55 -10.38 -8.92
N ASP A 300 4.74 -9.80 -9.13
CA ASP A 300 5.92 -10.51 -9.64
C ASP A 300 7.20 -10.17 -8.87
N GLY A 301 8.33 -10.68 -9.31
CA GLY A 301 9.68 -10.30 -8.85
C GLY A 301 10.19 -11.03 -7.61
N GLY A 302 9.44 -11.95 -6.99
CA GLY A 302 9.90 -12.73 -5.85
C GLY A 302 10.98 -13.77 -6.18
N GLY A 303 11.61 -14.33 -5.14
CA GLY A 303 12.58 -15.43 -5.26
C GLY A 303 13.91 -15.06 -5.93
N LYS A 304 14.22 -13.77 -6.12
CA LYS A 304 15.45 -13.31 -6.77
C LYS A 304 16.51 -12.98 -5.74
N ILE A 305 17.75 -13.28 -6.10
CA ILE A 305 18.94 -12.94 -5.30
C ILE A 305 19.88 -12.16 -6.20
N PHE A 306 20.20 -10.95 -5.80
CA PHE A 306 21.15 -10.06 -6.46
C PHE A 306 22.42 -9.92 -5.63
N SER A 307 23.51 -9.54 -6.27
CA SER A 307 24.72 -9.17 -5.55
C SER A 307 25.44 -7.99 -6.21
N SER A 308 26.20 -7.27 -5.39
CA SER A 308 27.02 -6.13 -5.80
C SER A 308 28.34 -6.11 -5.01
N VAL A 309 29.43 -5.79 -5.69
CA VAL A 309 30.74 -5.54 -5.06
C VAL A 309 30.99 -4.04 -4.86
N ASP A 310 30.46 -3.22 -5.75
CA ASP A 310 30.65 -1.75 -5.76
C ASP A 310 29.55 -1.00 -4.98
N GLY A 311 28.45 -1.70 -4.64
CA GLY A 311 27.29 -1.13 -3.94
C GLY A 311 26.44 -0.18 -4.78
N SER A 312 26.59 -0.23 -6.09
CA SER A 312 25.86 0.62 -7.04
C SER A 312 25.31 -0.18 -8.21
N THR A 313 26.03 -1.20 -8.66
CA THR A 313 25.64 -2.09 -9.75
C THR A 313 25.28 -3.46 -9.17
N PHE A 314 24.03 -3.85 -9.30
CA PHE A 314 23.53 -5.15 -8.87
C PHE A 314 23.26 -6.07 -10.04
N THR A 315 23.73 -7.31 -9.94
CA THR A 315 23.47 -8.36 -10.93
C THR A 315 22.70 -9.50 -10.27
N GLN A 316 21.78 -10.12 -11.00
CA GLN A 316 21.08 -11.29 -10.51
C GLN A 316 22.05 -12.47 -10.42
N SER A 317 22.28 -12.98 -9.20
CA SER A 317 23.15 -14.12 -8.93
C SER A 317 22.41 -15.43 -8.93
N TYR A 318 21.14 -15.43 -8.48
CA TYR A 318 20.33 -16.63 -8.42
C TYR A 318 18.82 -16.32 -8.49
N GLN A 319 18.06 -17.38 -8.76
CA GLN A 319 16.61 -17.37 -8.72
C GLN A 319 16.12 -18.69 -8.16
N ILE A 320 15.23 -18.64 -7.19
CA ILE A 320 14.48 -19.81 -6.71
C ILE A 320 13.16 -19.84 -7.48
N THR A 321 12.93 -20.92 -8.20
CA THR A 321 11.68 -21.12 -8.94
C THR A 321 10.51 -21.15 -7.95
N ASN A 322 9.43 -20.46 -8.27
CA ASN A 322 8.24 -20.27 -7.43
C ASN A 322 8.51 -19.56 -6.09
N GLY A 323 9.72 -19.02 -5.87
CA GLY A 323 10.04 -18.29 -4.66
C GLY A 323 9.30 -16.96 -4.59
N ARG A 324 8.77 -16.66 -3.40
CA ARG A 324 8.13 -15.39 -3.07
C ARG A 324 9.04 -14.56 -2.17
N ARG A 325 8.67 -14.39 -0.89
CA ARG A 325 9.51 -13.74 0.09
C ARG A 325 10.78 -14.55 0.34
N THR A 326 11.92 -13.89 0.25
CA THR A 326 13.23 -14.54 0.35
C THR A 326 14.09 -13.81 1.36
N GLN A 327 14.73 -14.56 2.27
CA GLN A 327 15.68 -14.04 3.25
C GLN A 327 17.03 -14.77 3.15
N LEU A 328 18.10 -14.08 3.48
CA LEU A 328 19.47 -14.55 3.36
C LEU A 328 20.14 -14.65 4.74
N ALA A 329 21.04 -15.59 4.88
CA ALA A 329 21.96 -15.63 6.00
C ALA A 329 23.36 -16.02 5.51
N LEU A 330 24.31 -15.14 5.69
CA LEU A 330 25.70 -15.34 5.24
C LEU A 330 26.55 -15.96 6.33
N SER A 331 27.45 -16.85 5.94
CA SER A 331 28.48 -17.31 6.85
C SER A 331 29.52 -16.21 7.08
N THR A 332 29.85 -15.96 8.33
CA THR A 332 30.87 -14.97 8.70
C THR A 332 32.31 -15.42 8.40
N THR A 333 32.52 -16.73 8.23
CA THR A 333 33.85 -17.35 8.01
C THR A 333 34.06 -17.89 6.60
N ASN A 334 33.00 -18.00 5.80
CA ASN A 334 33.05 -18.46 4.42
C ASN A 334 32.09 -17.67 3.53
N THR A 335 32.62 -16.70 2.81
CA THR A 335 31.87 -15.78 1.94
C THR A 335 31.10 -16.48 0.82
N ASN A 336 31.44 -17.72 0.51
CA ASN A 336 30.74 -18.52 -0.50
C ASN A 336 29.55 -19.31 0.08
N LYS A 337 29.40 -19.36 1.41
CA LYS A 337 28.35 -20.12 2.07
C LYS A 337 27.19 -19.23 2.45
N ILE A 338 26.03 -19.48 1.82
CA ILE A 338 24.81 -18.70 2.01
C ILE A 338 23.63 -19.64 2.20
N TYR A 339 22.85 -19.39 3.23
CA TYR A 339 21.54 -19.99 3.43
C TYR A 339 20.47 -19.05 2.90
N VAL A 340 19.43 -19.62 2.32
CA VAL A 340 18.29 -18.89 1.81
C VAL A 340 17.02 -19.50 2.37
N LEU A 341 16.23 -18.72 3.09
CA LEU A 341 14.86 -19.06 3.48
C LEU A 341 13.92 -18.43 2.46
N VAL A 342 13.03 -19.21 1.89
CA VAL A 342 12.09 -18.73 0.86
C VAL A 342 10.69 -19.30 1.07
N GLU A 343 9.68 -18.47 0.90
CA GLU A 343 8.29 -18.91 0.77
C GLU A 343 8.07 -19.47 -0.63
N ASP A 344 7.58 -20.73 -0.72
CA ASP A 344 7.22 -21.36 -1.99
C ASP A 344 5.75 -21.07 -2.33
N SER A 345 5.51 -20.49 -3.52
CA SER A 345 4.17 -20.10 -3.97
C SER A 345 3.26 -21.30 -4.30
N THR A 346 3.81 -22.52 -4.42
CA THR A 346 3.02 -23.68 -4.80
C THR A 346 2.29 -24.33 -3.63
N ASN A 347 2.84 -24.23 -2.42
CA ASN A 347 2.26 -24.83 -1.21
C ASN A 347 2.13 -23.87 -0.03
N GLY A 348 2.70 -22.65 -0.14
CA GLY A 348 2.70 -21.66 0.95
C GLY A 348 3.63 -22.03 2.11
N GLU A 349 4.47 -23.04 1.95
CA GLU A 349 5.46 -23.46 2.95
C GLU A 349 6.78 -22.69 2.78
N ALA A 350 7.63 -22.76 3.78
CA ALA A 350 8.96 -22.18 3.73
C ALA A 350 10.01 -23.26 3.46
N ASP A 351 10.84 -23.02 2.47
CA ASP A 351 11.96 -23.88 2.09
C ASP A 351 13.30 -23.26 2.48
N ILE A 352 14.27 -24.11 2.79
CA ILE A 352 15.65 -23.69 3.04
C ILE A 352 16.55 -24.20 1.93
N TYR A 353 17.34 -23.32 1.35
CA TYR A 353 18.38 -23.64 0.37
C TYR A 353 19.76 -23.29 0.91
N LEU A 354 20.76 -24.02 0.46
CA LEU A 354 22.17 -23.81 0.78
C LEU A 354 23.00 -23.74 -0.50
N THR A 355 23.83 -22.70 -0.60
CA THR A 355 24.97 -22.70 -1.51
C THR A 355 26.29 -22.69 -0.73
N ASN A 356 27.33 -23.36 -1.24
CA ASN A 356 28.71 -23.33 -0.73
C ASN A 356 29.67 -22.65 -1.72
N ASN A 357 29.15 -22.09 -2.81
CA ASN A 357 29.93 -21.51 -3.90
C ASN A 357 29.35 -20.18 -4.41
N ALA A 358 28.63 -19.46 -3.53
CA ALA A 358 28.04 -18.15 -3.84
C ALA A 358 27.18 -18.16 -5.13
N PHE A 359 26.42 -19.23 -5.32
CA PHE A 359 25.52 -19.48 -6.47
C PHE A 359 26.22 -19.62 -7.84
N SER A 360 27.51 -19.99 -7.86
CA SER A 360 28.16 -20.37 -9.14
C SER A 360 27.57 -21.66 -9.74
N THR A 361 26.91 -22.47 -8.92
CA THR A 361 26.05 -23.59 -9.32
C THR A 361 24.71 -23.52 -8.56
N ALA A 362 23.77 -24.36 -8.93
CA ALA A 362 22.46 -24.41 -8.26
C ALA A 362 22.62 -24.67 -6.75
N ALA A 363 21.83 -23.92 -5.95
CA ALA A 363 21.73 -24.16 -4.51
C ALA A 363 20.98 -25.48 -4.23
N THR A 364 21.34 -26.12 -3.14
CA THR A 364 20.71 -27.37 -2.70
C THR A 364 19.55 -27.06 -1.75
N LYS A 365 18.38 -27.58 -2.01
CA LYS A 365 17.26 -27.58 -1.07
C LYS A 365 17.56 -28.56 0.07
N LEU A 366 17.44 -28.11 1.32
CA LEU A 366 17.72 -28.90 2.53
C LEU A 366 16.52 -29.70 3.01
#